data_63bcdd68532365bc426630a6fa75c2b1
#
_entry.id   63bcdd68532365bc426630a6fa75c2b1
#
_cell.length_a   1.000
_cell.length_b   1.000
_cell.length_c   1.000
_cell.angle_alpha   90.00
_cell.angle_beta   90.00
_cell.angle_gamma   90.00
#
_symmetry.space_group_name_H-M   'P 1'
#
loop_
_entity.id
_entity.type
_entity.pdbx_description
1 polymer ?
#
loop_
_entity_poly.entity_id
_entity_poly.type
_entity_poly.pdbx_seq_one_letter_code
_entity_poly.pdbx_strand_id
1 'polypeptide(L)'
;GSDLGNGRFDGAWLVSNFESLNPANTFWSKYYNLFSKVDREAPRFLEFERWWGSPTLLNREEIETIVDDLFIGNRLAGGLSRGSTGVDLRRIEAPVVVFCSYGDNITPPQQALNWIADVYPSDLALRSAGRTIVYLRHASVGHLGIFVSGQVARREHRELLGAVEAIHLLPPGLFELVIDDVPDTPPNAPVEYAVHFESRKIADIHGEDESNRDDEREFALVQRASEFSSTLYDWLVRPWMRQIVSEPIADLTRRLHPFRQQQVALSSLNPALWWLPGTAERVRRSRRPAAADNPLIAWQDWTASLFEAQLDTYRDIRDAMQEMAFHAFYGGLSTLTGGKRPASLEDRAPAWDRTLAARLEDALPRGGSLEGLARILFLLGQGGGKIGKERIEQLARQGRALLEPYDLDPIALRDTVRLQDLLVFAHPEESLKTLPLLIPDEERQLVLDTVAQLIPELQDGTNPIVARWKELHRVLQRPLPEAPTASEAPTQLSLPAPQQSPSTPTAERTPQSPGKTRHGGAEADGLAQ
;
A
#
# COMPACT_ATOMS: atom_id res chain seq x y z
N GLY A 1 24.75 -18.71 -0.30
CA GLY A 1 25.17 -17.55 0.54
C GLY A 1 25.34 -17.93 2.00
N SER A 2 24.30 -18.42 2.67
CA SER A 2 24.30 -18.73 4.11
C SER A 2 25.35 -19.80 4.50
N ASP A 3 25.55 -20.85 3.69
CA ASP A 3 26.52 -21.90 3.98
C ASP A 3 27.97 -21.39 3.88
N LEU A 4 28.27 -20.42 2.98
CA LEU A 4 29.57 -19.73 2.94
C LEU A 4 29.80 -18.85 4.18
N GLY A 5 28.77 -18.46 4.87
CA GLY A 5 28.82 -17.72 6.12
C GLY A 5 28.65 -18.58 7.38
N ASN A 6 28.94 -19.90 7.29
CA ASN A 6 28.76 -20.84 8.39
C ASN A 6 27.35 -20.84 8.98
N GLY A 7 26.32 -20.92 8.10
CA GLY A 7 24.90 -20.90 8.45
C GLY A 7 24.31 -19.49 8.58
N ARG A 8 25.10 -18.43 8.36
CA ARG A 8 24.65 -17.04 8.40
C ARG A 8 24.81 -16.37 7.04
N PHE A 9 23.76 -15.78 6.55
CA PHE A 9 23.82 -14.97 5.34
C PHE A 9 24.30 -13.55 5.68
N ASP A 10 25.26 -13.04 4.91
CA ASP A 10 25.76 -11.68 5.09
C ASP A 10 24.86 -10.67 4.36
N GLY A 11 24.15 -9.82 5.10
CA GLY A 11 23.28 -8.77 4.55
C GLY A 11 24.03 -7.76 3.67
N ALA A 12 25.36 -7.72 3.70
CA ALA A 12 26.14 -6.90 2.77
C ALA A 12 25.87 -7.25 1.29
N TRP A 13 25.50 -8.51 1.00
CA TRP A 13 25.10 -8.90 -0.36
C TRP A 13 23.78 -8.25 -0.79
N LEU A 14 22.81 -8.13 0.12
CA LEU A 14 21.55 -7.43 -0.16
C LEU A 14 21.80 -5.95 -0.40
N VAL A 15 22.59 -5.30 0.47
CA VAL A 15 22.96 -3.89 0.30
C VAL A 15 23.67 -3.67 -1.02
N SER A 16 24.64 -4.52 -1.39
CA SER A 16 25.33 -4.41 -2.69
C SER A 16 24.39 -4.61 -3.87
N ASN A 17 23.39 -5.48 -3.75
CA ASN A 17 22.38 -5.68 -4.77
C ASN A 17 21.55 -4.40 -4.97
N PHE A 18 21.03 -3.81 -3.89
CA PHE A 18 20.30 -2.54 -3.95
C PHE A 18 21.14 -1.38 -4.48
N GLU A 19 22.40 -1.28 -4.08
CA GLU A 19 23.34 -0.30 -4.62
C GLU A 19 23.51 -0.46 -6.14
N SER A 20 23.50 -1.69 -6.65
CA SER A 20 23.65 -1.96 -8.09
C SER A 20 22.45 -1.55 -8.94
N LEU A 21 21.26 -1.38 -8.34
CA LEU A 21 20.05 -0.97 -9.06
C LEU A 21 20.11 0.50 -9.52
N ASN A 22 20.88 1.33 -8.84
CA ASN A 22 21.06 2.74 -9.20
C ASN A 22 22.55 3.14 -9.23
N PRO A 23 23.29 2.75 -10.27
CA PRO A 23 24.73 3.03 -10.38
C PRO A 23 25.06 4.52 -10.38
N ALA A 24 24.20 5.36 -10.98
CA ALA A 24 24.38 6.80 -11.00
C ALA A 24 24.42 7.36 -9.57
N ASN A 25 23.47 7.00 -8.72
CA ASN A 25 23.46 7.43 -7.33
C ASN A 25 24.62 6.80 -6.54
N THR A 26 24.86 5.51 -6.70
CA THR A 26 25.86 4.76 -5.92
C THR A 26 27.28 5.21 -6.16
N PHE A 27 27.66 5.46 -7.43
CA PHE A 27 29.04 5.76 -7.77
C PHE A 27 29.31 7.23 -8.00
N TRP A 28 28.26 8.07 -8.19
CA TRP A 28 28.44 9.47 -8.56
C TRP A 28 27.57 10.45 -7.79
N SER A 29 26.26 10.44 -7.97
CA SER A 29 25.36 11.53 -7.58
C SER A 29 25.37 11.82 -6.08
N LYS A 30 25.39 10.79 -5.22
CA LYS A 30 25.46 10.96 -3.76
C LYS A 30 26.77 11.64 -3.31
N TYR A 31 27.89 11.30 -3.94
CA TYR A 31 29.18 11.89 -3.64
C TYR A 31 29.33 13.29 -4.22
N TYR A 32 28.80 13.53 -5.40
CA TYR A 32 28.77 14.86 -6.00
C TYR A 32 27.89 15.82 -5.18
N ASN A 33 26.73 15.36 -4.74
CA ASN A 33 25.88 16.14 -3.84
C ASN A 33 26.59 16.47 -2.51
N LEU A 34 27.30 15.51 -1.92
CA LEU A 34 28.13 15.73 -0.74
C LEU A 34 29.23 16.76 -1.02
N PHE A 35 29.94 16.66 -2.15
CA PHE A 35 31.01 17.57 -2.54
C PHE A 35 30.49 19.00 -2.75
N SER A 36 29.44 19.16 -3.56
CA SER A 36 28.88 20.46 -3.93
C SER A 36 28.20 21.19 -2.75
N LYS A 37 27.69 20.44 -1.76
CA LYS A 37 26.92 20.96 -0.62
C LYS A 37 27.49 20.50 0.73
N VAL A 38 28.80 20.33 0.83
CA VAL A 38 29.48 19.71 1.99
C VAL A 38 29.15 20.35 3.33
N ASP A 39 28.85 21.65 3.36
CA ASP A 39 28.50 22.37 4.59
C ASP A 39 27.14 21.97 5.19
N ARG A 40 26.24 21.46 4.35
CA ARG A 40 24.87 21.11 4.73
C ARG A 40 24.62 19.62 4.71
N GLU A 41 25.19 18.92 3.73
CA GLU A 41 24.92 17.52 3.47
C GLU A 41 25.78 16.55 4.28
N ALA A 42 26.96 16.98 4.76
CA ALA A 42 27.88 16.07 5.44
C ALA A 42 27.29 15.37 6.67
N PRO A 43 26.53 16.03 7.58
CA PRO A 43 25.94 15.34 8.72
C PRO A 43 24.91 14.28 8.29
N ARG A 44 24.01 14.64 7.38
CA ARG A 44 22.96 13.74 6.84
C ARG A 44 23.59 12.55 6.10
N PHE A 45 24.59 12.81 5.27
CA PHE A 45 25.30 11.76 4.54
C PHE A 45 25.97 10.77 5.51
N LEU A 46 26.66 11.25 6.55
CA LEU A 46 27.32 10.38 7.51
C LEU A 46 26.33 9.57 8.35
N GLU A 47 25.19 10.15 8.72
CA GLU A 47 24.12 9.45 9.44
C GLU A 47 23.54 8.31 8.59
N PHE A 48 23.19 8.63 7.35
CA PHE A 48 22.67 7.63 6.40
C PHE A 48 23.68 6.53 6.11
N GLU A 49 24.93 6.86 5.78
CA GLU A 49 25.94 5.88 5.43
C GLU A 49 26.33 4.98 6.62
N ARG A 50 26.25 5.47 7.86
CA ARG A 50 26.44 4.61 9.05
C ARG A 50 25.34 3.55 9.15
N TRP A 51 24.09 3.97 8.97
CA TRP A 51 22.96 3.04 9.00
C TRP A 51 23.02 2.06 7.83
N TRP A 52 23.15 2.56 6.62
CA TRP A 52 23.19 1.76 5.39
C TRP A 52 24.41 0.84 5.32
N GLY A 53 25.55 1.31 5.79
CA GLY A 53 26.80 0.60 5.84
C GLY A 53 26.96 -0.41 6.97
N SER A 54 25.91 -0.64 7.77
CA SER A 54 25.92 -1.58 8.90
C SER A 54 24.97 -2.76 8.68
N PRO A 55 25.17 -3.58 7.62
CA PRO A 55 24.28 -4.69 7.32
C PRO A 55 24.36 -5.77 8.42
N THR A 56 23.19 -6.32 8.77
CA THR A 56 23.06 -7.41 9.73
C THR A 56 23.28 -8.77 9.08
N LEU A 57 23.57 -9.76 9.92
CA LEU A 57 23.61 -11.16 9.49
C LEU A 57 22.21 -11.75 9.66
N LEU A 58 21.76 -12.48 8.67
CA LEU A 58 20.52 -13.25 8.70
C LEU A 58 20.84 -14.73 8.89
N ASN A 59 19.99 -15.45 9.61
CA ASN A 59 20.11 -16.90 9.59
C ASN A 59 19.62 -17.48 8.26
N ARG A 60 19.87 -18.77 8.05
CA ARG A 60 19.49 -19.43 6.80
C ARG A 60 17.98 -19.37 6.56
N GLU A 61 17.21 -19.70 7.58
CA GLU A 61 15.75 -19.79 7.51
C GLU A 61 15.14 -18.43 7.19
N GLU A 62 15.69 -17.35 7.72
CA GLU A 62 15.25 -15.98 7.43
C GLU A 62 15.46 -15.64 5.95
N ILE A 63 16.68 -15.83 5.43
CA ILE A 63 16.96 -15.48 4.03
C ILE A 63 16.22 -16.40 3.04
N GLU A 64 16.06 -17.68 3.34
CA GLU A 64 15.27 -18.60 2.52
C GLU A 64 13.79 -18.20 2.53
N THR A 65 13.23 -17.80 3.67
CA THR A 65 11.87 -17.29 3.72
C THR A 65 11.69 -16.03 2.87
N ILE A 66 12.64 -15.10 2.96
CA ILE A 66 12.59 -13.87 2.16
C ILE A 66 12.64 -14.19 0.66
N VAL A 67 13.58 -15.03 0.25
CA VAL A 67 13.79 -15.31 -1.18
C VAL A 67 12.73 -16.25 -1.72
N ASP A 68 12.52 -17.41 -1.09
CA ASP A 68 11.70 -18.47 -1.66
C ASP A 68 10.20 -18.25 -1.40
N ASP A 69 9.81 -17.75 -0.22
CA ASP A 69 8.41 -17.58 0.15
C ASP A 69 7.86 -16.21 -0.27
N LEU A 70 8.64 -15.14 -0.18
CA LEU A 70 8.17 -13.78 -0.47
C LEU A 70 8.49 -13.35 -1.91
N PHE A 71 9.77 -13.35 -2.32
CA PHE A 71 10.14 -12.83 -3.63
C PHE A 71 9.80 -13.78 -4.79
N ILE A 72 10.14 -15.07 -4.68
CA ILE A 72 9.93 -16.03 -5.77
C ILE A 72 8.52 -16.61 -5.71
N GLY A 73 8.08 -17.01 -4.53
CA GLY A 73 6.83 -17.76 -4.34
C GLY A 73 5.58 -16.91 -4.16
N ASN A 74 5.70 -15.61 -3.91
CA ASN A 74 4.60 -14.69 -3.57
C ASN A 74 3.56 -15.31 -2.60
N ARG A 75 4.05 -16.11 -1.63
CA ARG A 75 3.18 -16.91 -0.74
C ARG A 75 2.42 -16.07 0.27
N LEU A 76 2.88 -14.84 0.53
CA LEU A 76 2.21 -13.94 1.47
C LEU A 76 0.80 -13.57 0.97
N ALA A 77 0.65 -13.29 -0.32
CA ALA A 77 -0.64 -12.97 -0.91
C ALA A 77 -1.61 -14.17 -0.87
N GLY A 78 -1.09 -15.40 -1.06
CA GLY A 78 -1.86 -16.64 -0.99
C GLY A 78 -2.19 -17.12 0.43
N GLY A 79 -1.65 -16.46 1.45
CA GLY A 79 -1.70 -16.91 2.85
C GLY A 79 -0.50 -17.78 3.20
N LEU A 80 0.50 -17.18 3.87
CA LEU A 80 1.69 -17.88 4.34
C LEU A 80 1.36 -18.72 5.59
N SER A 81 1.43 -20.03 5.48
CA SER A 81 1.29 -20.93 6.62
C SER A 81 2.67 -21.45 7.05
N ARG A 82 3.14 -21.04 8.22
CA ARG A 82 4.38 -21.54 8.82
C ARG A 82 4.09 -22.06 10.24
N GLY A 83 4.13 -23.37 10.42
CA GLY A 83 3.76 -23.99 11.67
C GLY A 83 2.28 -23.82 12.03
N SER A 84 1.99 -23.43 13.27
CA SER A 84 0.62 -23.21 13.79
C SER A 84 0.07 -21.81 13.51
N THR A 85 0.88 -20.88 12.98
CA THR A 85 0.51 -19.49 12.75
C THR A 85 0.50 -19.20 11.25
N GLY A 86 -0.69 -19.08 10.65
CA GLY A 86 -0.86 -18.60 9.29
C GLY A 86 -0.95 -17.08 9.26
N VAL A 87 -0.20 -16.44 8.36
CA VAL A 87 -0.36 -15.02 8.03
C VAL A 87 -1.31 -14.92 6.85
N ASP A 88 -2.41 -14.20 7.01
CA ASP A 88 -3.40 -13.96 5.97
C ASP A 88 -3.70 -12.46 5.91
N LEU A 89 -3.34 -11.81 4.82
CA LEU A 89 -3.53 -10.37 4.63
C LEU A 89 -5.01 -9.96 4.68
N ARG A 90 -5.93 -10.86 4.38
CA ARG A 90 -7.38 -10.63 4.48
C ARG A 90 -7.86 -10.42 5.91
N ARG A 91 -7.05 -10.78 6.91
CA ARG A 91 -7.37 -10.60 8.33
C ARG A 91 -7.00 -9.21 8.87
N ILE A 92 -6.35 -8.37 8.07
CA ILE A 92 -6.05 -6.99 8.45
C ILE A 92 -7.38 -6.21 8.46
N GLU A 93 -7.79 -5.73 9.63
CA GLU A 93 -9.05 -5.00 9.81
C GLU A 93 -8.92 -3.49 9.68
N ALA A 94 -7.74 -2.96 9.99
CA ALA A 94 -7.44 -1.54 9.83
C ALA A 94 -7.40 -1.15 8.34
N PRO A 95 -7.78 0.08 7.99
CA PRO A 95 -7.50 0.62 6.67
C PRO A 95 -6.01 0.51 6.33
N VAL A 96 -5.70 0.08 5.11
CA VAL A 96 -4.33 -0.05 4.64
C VAL A 96 -4.02 1.13 3.72
N VAL A 97 -2.92 1.82 4.00
CA VAL A 97 -2.43 2.91 3.13
C VAL A 97 -1.13 2.48 2.48
N VAL A 98 -1.11 2.50 1.15
CA VAL A 98 0.07 2.15 0.35
C VAL A 98 0.64 3.41 -0.28
N PHE A 99 1.86 3.77 0.10
CA PHE A 99 2.61 4.82 -0.59
C PHE A 99 3.53 4.17 -1.62
N CYS A 100 3.43 4.58 -2.89
CA CYS A 100 4.27 4.09 -3.97
C CYS A 100 4.74 5.22 -4.87
N SER A 101 5.77 4.98 -5.68
CA SER A 101 6.36 6.02 -6.53
C SER A 101 6.88 5.45 -7.84
N TYR A 102 6.67 6.19 -8.93
CA TYR A 102 7.26 5.87 -10.24
C TYR A 102 8.79 6.08 -10.27
N GLY A 103 9.34 6.84 -9.32
CA GLY A 103 10.80 6.98 -9.16
C GLY A 103 11.44 5.85 -8.35
N ASP A 104 10.64 4.92 -7.82
CA ASP A 104 11.12 3.77 -7.06
C ASP A 104 11.42 2.59 -8.01
N ASN A 105 12.71 2.34 -8.22
CA ASN A 105 13.17 1.25 -9.07
C ASN A 105 13.31 -0.11 -8.33
N ILE A 106 12.97 -0.16 -7.05
CA ILE A 106 12.96 -1.38 -6.23
C ILE A 106 11.54 -1.92 -6.09
N THR A 107 10.59 -1.04 -5.74
CA THR A 107 9.16 -1.36 -5.58
C THR A 107 8.31 -0.32 -6.31
N PRO A 108 8.33 -0.33 -7.66
CA PRO A 108 7.49 0.57 -8.45
C PRO A 108 5.98 0.31 -8.18
N PRO A 109 5.08 1.19 -8.63
CA PRO A 109 3.66 1.12 -8.30
C PRO A 109 3.02 -0.23 -8.56
N GLN A 110 3.33 -0.91 -9.68
CA GLN A 110 2.79 -2.24 -9.96
C GLN A 110 3.19 -3.26 -8.89
N GLN A 111 4.43 -3.30 -8.44
CA GLN A 111 4.87 -4.22 -7.39
C GLN A 111 4.28 -3.88 -6.02
N ALA A 112 4.14 -2.59 -5.72
CA ALA A 112 3.56 -2.14 -4.47
C ALA A 112 2.06 -2.43 -4.37
N LEU A 113 1.33 -2.52 -5.49
CA LEU A 113 -0.12 -2.62 -5.55
C LEU A 113 -0.63 -4.00 -5.98
N ASN A 114 0.14 -4.81 -6.72
CA ASN A 114 -0.30 -6.10 -7.27
C ASN A 114 -0.81 -7.09 -6.20
N TRP A 115 -0.29 -7.02 -4.96
CA TRP A 115 -0.77 -7.86 -3.86
C TRP A 115 -2.27 -7.69 -3.60
N ILE A 116 -2.83 -6.51 -3.90
CA ILE A 116 -4.27 -6.23 -3.72
C ILE A 116 -5.09 -7.14 -4.63
N ALA A 117 -4.70 -7.24 -5.90
CA ALA A 117 -5.34 -8.13 -6.85
C ALA A 117 -5.09 -9.62 -6.54
N ASP A 118 -3.92 -9.96 -5.98
CA ASP A 118 -3.62 -11.32 -5.54
C ASP A 118 -4.47 -11.76 -4.35
N VAL A 119 -4.83 -10.84 -3.46
CA VAL A 119 -5.61 -11.12 -2.25
C VAL A 119 -7.12 -11.01 -2.52
N TYR A 120 -7.53 -10.03 -3.33
CA TYR A 120 -8.93 -9.75 -3.63
C TYR A 120 -9.17 -9.90 -5.15
N PRO A 121 -9.85 -10.98 -5.58
CA PRO A 121 -10.00 -11.28 -7.00
C PRO A 121 -10.92 -10.29 -7.75
N SER A 122 -11.69 -9.49 -7.02
CA SER A 122 -12.62 -8.50 -7.59
C SER A 122 -12.94 -7.36 -6.62
N ASP A 123 -13.46 -6.25 -7.14
CA ASP A 123 -13.97 -5.14 -6.32
C ASP A 123 -15.06 -5.60 -5.36
N LEU A 124 -15.92 -6.52 -5.79
CA LEU A 124 -16.96 -7.08 -4.95
C LEU A 124 -16.37 -7.94 -3.82
N ALA A 125 -15.29 -8.68 -4.08
CA ALA A 125 -14.56 -9.44 -3.07
C ALA A 125 -13.95 -8.52 -2.01
N LEU A 126 -13.28 -7.45 -2.42
CA LEU A 126 -12.68 -6.46 -1.52
C LEU A 126 -13.74 -5.82 -0.62
N ARG A 127 -14.85 -5.36 -1.21
CA ARG A 127 -15.96 -4.72 -0.49
C ARG A 127 -16.63 -5.69 0.47
N SER A 128 -16.89 -6.92 0.05
CA SER A 128 -17.50 -7.96 0.90
C SER A 128 -16.64 -8.33 2.10
N ALA A 129 -15.33 -8.26 1.95
CA ALA A 129 -14.40 -8.42 3.06
C ALA A 129 -14.41 -7.24 4.05
N GLY A 130 -15.10 -6.14 3.72
CA GLY A 130 -15.20 -4.94 4.54
C GLY A 130 -13.87 -4.20 4.66
N ARG A 131 -13.03 -4.24 3.62
CA ARG A 131 -11.67 -3.65 3.65
C ARG A 131 -11.62 -2.35 2.88
N THR A 132 -10.95 -1.36 3.48
CA THR A 132 -10.64 -0.08 2.85
C THR A 132 -9.15 -0.02 2.58
N ILE A 133 -8.79 0.12 1.31
CA ILE A 133 -7.40 0.27 0.88
C ILE A 133 -7.28 1.62 0.18
N VAL A 134 -6.31 2.40 0.60
CA VAL A 134 -6.00 3.71 0.01
C VAL A 134 -4.57 3.66 -0.51
N TYR A 135 -4.31 4.13 -1.72
CA TYR A 135 -2.96 4.29 -2.18
C TYR A 135 -2.67 5.73 -2.60
N LEU A 136 -1.40 6.11 -2.48
CA LEU A 136 -0.87 7.41 -2.88
C LEU A 136 0.30 7.17 -3.82
N ARG A 137 0.28 7.80 -5.00
CA ARG A 137 1.35 7.71 -6.00
C ARG A 137 2.16 8.99 -6.04
N HIS A 138 3.49 8.86 -6.00
CA HIS A 138 4.40 9.98 -6.22
C HIS A 138 5.09 9.85 -7.57
N ALA A 139 5.35 10.98 -8.24
CA ALA A 139 5.86 10.97 -9.61
C ALA A 139 7.31 10.52 -9.74
N SER A 140 8.19 10.79 -8.75
CA SER A 140 9.64 10.69 -8.98
C SER A 140 10.50 10.37 -7.77
N VAL A 141 9.93 10.19 -6.57
CA VAL A 141 10.74 9.92 -5.39
C VAL A 141 11.28 8.49 -5.42
N GLY A 142 12.58 8.32 -5.15
CA GLY A 142 13.19 6.98 -5.06
C GLY A 142 12.80 6.24 -3.78
N HIS A 143 13.07 4.94 -3.73
CA HIS A 143 12.66 4.01 -2.67
C HIS A 143 12.81 4.54 -1.24
N LEU A 144 14.02 4.90 -0.86
CA LEU A 144 14.29 5.45 0.48
C LEU A 144 13.79 6.90 0.64
N GLY A 145 13.59 7.62 -0.47
CA GLY A 145 13.10 8.99 -0.47
C GLY A 145 11.70 9.13 0.14
N ILE A 146 10.89 8.09 0.09
CA ILE A 146 9.58 8.02 0.75
C ILE A 146 9.71 8.33 2.25
N PHE A 147 10.78 7.85 2.91
CA PHE A 147 10.99 8.03 4.34
C PHE A 147 11.88 9.21 4.68
N VAL A 148 12.89 9.52 3.86
CA VAL A 148 13.95 10.46 4.21
C VAL A 148 13.87 11.80 3.46
N SER A 149 13.03 11.92 2.44
CA SER A 149 12.85 13.17 1.70
C SER A 149 12.12 14.22 2.53
N GLY A 150 12.78 15.36 2.77
CA GLY A 150 12.13 16.49 3.42
C GLY A 150 11.00 17.13 2.58
N GLN A 151 10.97 16.89 1.27
CA GLN A 151 9.88 17.32 0.40
C GLN A 151 8.66 16.44 0.64
N VAL A 152 8.82 15.12 0.58
CA VAL A 152 7.76 14.13 0.88
C VAL A 152 7.21 14.33 2.30
N ALA A 153 8.08 14.56 3.28
CA ALA A 153 7.63 14.81 4.66
C ALA A 153 6.75 16.07 4.79
N ARG A 154 7.03 17.12 4.02
CA ARG A 154 6.26 18.37 4.09
C ARG A 154 4.95 18.36 3.33
N ARG A 155 4.79 17.50 2.33
CA ARG A 155 3.60 17.40 1.51
C ARG A 155 2.85 16.10 1.81
N GLU A 156 3.36 14.99 1.33
CA GLU A 156 2.66 13.71 1.34
C GLU A 156 2.40 13.20 2.77
N HIS A 157 3.41 13.16 3.62
CA HIS A 157 3.24 12.66 4.99
C HIS A 157 2.32 13.57 5.82
N ARG A 158 2.43 14.88 5.65
CA ARG A 158 1.57 15.82 6.38
C ARG A 158 0.12 15.68 5.97
N GLU A 159 -0.14 15.66 4.67
CA GLU A 159 -1.50 15.56 4.14
C GLU A 159 -2.11 14.18 4.38
N LEU A 160 -1.30 13.12 4.30
CA LEU A 160 -1.73 11.76 4.67
C LEU A 160 -2.14 11.69 6.15
N LEU A 161 -1.31 12.20 7.06
CA LEU A 161 -1.65 12.24 8.50
C LEU A 161 -2.91 13.09 8.76
N GLY A 162 -3.06 14.21 8.04
CA GLY A 162 -4.26 15.04 8.11
C GLY A 162 -5.52 14.36 7.56
N ALA A 163 -5.37 13.31 6.73
CA ALA A 163 -6.48 12.59 6.11
C ALA A 163 -6.89 11.30 6.85
N VAL A 164 -6.22 10.92 7.94
CA VAL A 164 -6.45 9.66 8.66
C VAL A 164 -7.91 9.50 9.11
N GLU A 165 -8.53 10.54 9.64
CA GLU A 165 -9.94 10.49 10.05
C GLU A 165 -10.86 10.25 8.85
N ALA A 166 -10.63 10.93 7.73
CA ALA A 166 -11.39 10.74 6.51
C ALA A 166 -11.22 9.32 5.95
N ILE A 167 -10.00 8.75 6.01
CA ILE A 167 -9.73 7.37 5.58
C ILE A 167 -10.54 6.36 6.40
N HIS A 168 -10.67 6.57 7.70
CA HIS A 168 -11.50 5.71 8.55
C HIS A 168 -13.00 5.79 8.25
N LEU A 169 -13.44 6.88 7.65
CA LEU A 169 -14.83 7.12 7.28
C LEU A 169 -15.17 6.64 5.86
N LEU A 170 -14.17 6.30 5.04
CA LEU A 170 -14.40 5.73 3.72
C LEU A 170 -15.12 4.39 3.81
N PRO A 171 -16.06 4.11 2.89
CA PRO A 171 -16.65 2.79 2.77
C PRO A 171 -15.59 1.76 2.33
N PRO A 172 -15.88 0.45 2.48
CA PRO A 172 -15.01 -0.59 1.93
C PRO A 172 -14.79 -0.40 0.43
N GLY A 173 -13.54 -0.54 -0.01
CA GLY A 173 -13.18 -0.36 -1.42
C GLY A 173 -11.73 0.05 -1.61
N LEU A 174 -11.37 0.29 -2.86
CA LEU A 174 -10.07 0.78 -3.29
C LEU A 174 -10.16 2.26 -3.64
N PHE A 175 -9.25 3.05 -3.11
CA PHE A 175 -9.23 4.50 -3.32
C PHE A 175 -7.82 4.98 -3.61
N GLU A 176 -7.71 6.00 -4.45
CA GLU A 176 -6.48 6.78 -4.60
C GLU A 176 -6.64 8.09 -3.82
N LEU A 177 -5.67 8.40 -2.98
CA LEU A 177 -5.53 9.69 -2.32
C LEU A 177 -4.72 10.61 -3.24
N VAL A 178 -5.32 11.69 -3.68
CA VAL A 178 -4.70 12.68 -4.57
C VAL A 178 -4.49 13.98 -3.80
N ILE A 179 -3.30 14.54 -3.93
CA ILE A 179 -2.90 15.80 -3.30
C ILE A 179 -2.65 16.82 -4.41
N ASP A 180 -3.55 17.77 -4.55
CA ASP A 180 -3.45 18.86 -5.53
C ASP A 180 -2.86 20.11 -4.88
N ASP A 181 -2.06 20.85 -5.65
CA ASP A 181 -1.65 22.20 -5.28
C ASP A 181 -2.86 23.13 -5.41
N VAL A 182 -3.14 23.94 -4.37
CA VAL A 182 -4.20 24.93 -4.43
C VAL A 182 -3.72 26.09 -5.29
N PRO A 183 -4.37 26.38 -6.43
CA PRO A 183 -4.05 27.55 -7.24
C PRO A 183 -4.25 28.83 -6.42
N ASP A 184 -3.47 29.86 -6.66
CA ASP A 184 -3.58 31.19 -6.03
C ASP A 184 -3.07 31.31 -4.59
N THR A 185 -2.20 30.41 -4.13
CA THR A 185 -1.48 30.63 -2.86
C THR A 185 -0.58 31.86 -2.98
N PRO A 186 -0.72 32.89 -2.14
CA PRO A 186 0.13 34.09 -2.19
C PRO A 186 1.62 33.72 -2.08
N PRO A 187 2.54 34.44 -2.76
CA PRO A 187 3.96 34.08 -2.82
C PRO A 187 4.68 33.90 -1.47
N ASN A 188 4.11 34.40 -0.38
CA ASN A 188 4.66 34.33 0.97
C ASN A 188 3.79 33.56 1.96
N ALA A 189 2.69 32.93 1.52
CA ALA A 189 1.85 32.09 2.36
C ALA A 189 2.40 30.64 2.40
N PRO A 190 2.12 29.87 3.46
CA PRO A 190 2.34 28.44 3.46
C PRO A 190 1.61 27.80 2.28
N VAL A 191 2.26 26.88 1.58
CA VAL A 191 1.61 26.14 0.49
C VAL A 191 0.48 25.32 1.09
N GLU A 192 -0.73 25.57 0.61
CA GLU A 192 -1.92 24.80 0.95
C GLU A 192 -2.15 23.73 -0.13
N TYR A 193 -2.62 22.56 0.30
CA TYR A 193 -2.92 21.43 -0.56
C TYR A 193 -4.37 21.03 -0.39
N ALA A 194 -5.02 20.67 -1.49
CA ALA A 194 -6.34 20.06 -1.49
C ALA A 194 -6.20 18.54 -1.55
N VAL A 195 -6.82 17.83 -0.61
CA VAL A 195 -6.80 16.37 -0.56
C VAL A 195 -8.17 15.83 -0.94
N HIS A 196 -8.18 14.92 -1.92
CA HIS A 196 -9.40 14.22 -2.29
C HIS A 196 -9.13 12.73 -2.53
N PHE A 197 -10.20 11.94 -2.46
CA PHE A 197 -10.17 10.51 -2.73
C PHE A 197 -10.89 10.23 -4.04
N GLU A 198 -10.29 9.40 -4.87
CA GLU A 198 -10.89 8.88 -6.09
C GLU A 198 -11.15 7.39 -5.92
N SER A 199 -12.39 6.95 -6.12
CA SER A 199 -12.70 5.51 -6.12
C SER A 199 -12.02 4.85 -7.30
N ARG A 200 -11.33 3.74 -7.06
CA ARG A 200 -10.59 2.94 -8.04
C ARG A 200 -11.11 1.52 -8.06
N LYS A 201 -10.79 0.83 -9.15
CA LYS A 201 -11.08 -0.60 -9.34
C LYS A 201 -9.81 -1.41 -9.29
N ILE A 202 -9.91 -2.69 -8.97
CA ILE A 202 -8.77 -3.62 -9.06
C ILE A 202 -8.20 -3.64 -10.49
N ALA A 203 -9.06 -3.52 -11.50
CA ALA A 203 -8.63 -3.40 -12.89
C ALA A 203 -7.70 -2.20 -13.16
N ASP A 204 -7.81 -1.11 -12.40
CA ASP A 204 -6.92 0.05 -12.54
C ASP A 204 -5.50 -0.26 -12.08
N ILE A 205 -5.33 -1.20 -11.12
CA ILE A 205 -4.01 -1.69 -10.69
C ILE A 205 -3.32 -2.45 -11.83
N HIS A 206 -4.07 -3.26 -12.59
CA HIS A 206 -3.51 -3.99 -13.73
C HIS A 206 -3.00 -3.05 -14.83
N GLY A 207 -3.60 -1.87 -14.95
CA GLY A 207 -3.12 -0.83 -15.88
C GLY A 207 -1.76 -0.23 -15.52
N GLU A 208 -1.24 -0.46 -14.31
CA GLU A 208 0.12 -0.07 -13.91
C GLU A 208 1.20 -1.04 -14.44
N ASP A 209 0.81 -2.20 -14.93
CA ASP A 209 1.69 -3.22 -15.46
C ASP A 209 1.52 -3.34 -16.98
N GLU A 210 2.55 -2.94 -17.73
CA GLU A 210 2.53 -2.97 -19.21
C GLU A 210 2.35 -4.39 -19.77
N SER A 211 2.87 -5.40 -19.09
CA SER A 211 2.75 -6.82 -19.46
C SER A 211 1.43 -7.44 -19.06
N ASN A 212 0.61 -6.72 -18.29
CA ASN A 212 -0.68 -7.20 -17.78
C ASN A 212 -0.58 -8.59 -17.13
N ARG A 213 0.49 -8.83 -16.37
CA ARG A 213 0.82 -10.07 -15.65
C ARG A 213 1.09 -11.30 -16.55
N ASP A 214 1.33 -11.11 -17.84
CA ASP A 214 1.67 -12.23 -18.74
C ASP A 214 3.01 -12.88 -18.38
N ASP A 215 3.91 -12.12 -17.77
CA ASP A 215 5.23 -12.59 -17.30
C ASP A 215 5.15 -13.61 -16.15
N GLU A 216 4.01 -13.71 -15.47
CA GLU A 216 3.83 -14.69 -14.39
C GLU A 216 4.01 -16.13 -14.84
N ARG A 217 3.78 -16.43 -16.12
CA ARG A 217 4.04 -17.75 -16.71
C ARG A 217 5.52 -18.10 -16.64
N GLU A 218 6.36 -17.11 -16.93
CA GLU A 218 7.80 -17.25 -16.93
C GLU A 218 8.33 -17.34 -15.50
N PHE A 219 7.78 -16.53 -14.59
CA PHE A 219 8.08 -16.58 -13.16
C PHE A 219 7.70 -17.91 -12.51
N ALA A 220 6.64 -18.56 -12.93
CA ALA A 220 6.29 -19.89 -12.46
C ALA A 220 7.36 -20.94 -12.81
N LEU A 221 8.09 -20.75 -13.92
CA LEU A 221 9.25 -21.57 -14.26
C LEU A 221 10.48 -21.23 -13.42
N VAL A 222 10.69 -19.94 -13.11
CA VAL A 222 11.76 -19.51 -12.18
C VAL A 222 11.57 -20.18 -10.83
N GLN A 223 10.35 -20.20 -10.30
CA GLN A 223 10.06 -20.87 -9.03
C GLN A 223 10.44 -22.34 -9.07
N ARG A 224 10.03 -23.09 -10.11
CA ARG A 224 10.36 -24.50 -10.27
C ARG A 224 11.87 -24.73 -10.43
N ALA A 225 12.54 -23.88 -11.20
CA ALA A 225 13.98 -23.93 -11.38
C ALA A 225 14.73 -23.65 -10.07
N SER A 226 14.24 -22.70 -9.28
CA SER A 226 14.77 -22.39 -7.95
C SER A 226 14.59 -23.56 -6.99
N GLU A 227 13.41 -24.14 -6.90
CA GLU A 227 13.10 -25.31 -6.07
C GLU A 227 13.99 -26.51 -6.45
N PHE A 228 14.14 -26.77 -7.75
CA PHE A 228 15.01 -27.84 -8.25
C PHE A 228 16.48 -27.59 -7.92
N SER A 229 16.99 -26.38 -8.20
CA SER A 229 18.39 -26.03 -7.94
C SER A 229 18.71 -26.04 -6.45
N SER A 230 17.80 -25.58 -5.61
CA SER A 230 17.94 -25.61 -4.15
C SER A 230 17.99 -27.04 -3.62
N THR A 231 17.10 -27.91 -4.13
CA THR A 231 17.11 -29.34 -3.79
C THR A 231 18.41 -30.03 -4.20
N LEU A 232 18.87 -29.75 -5.43
CA LEU A 232 20.14 -30.31 -5.94
C LEU A 232 21.34 -29.82 -5.13
N TYR A 233 21.35 -28.52 -4.79
CA TYR A 233 22.37 -27.94 -3.95
C TYR A 233 22.39 -28.58 -2.55
N ASP A 234 21.26 -28.73 -1.91
CA ASP A 234 21.14 -29.33 -0.58
C ASP A 234 21.59 -30.77 -0.54
N TRP A 235 21.43 -31.51 -1.62
CA TRP A 235 21.82 -32.91 -1.72
C TRP A 235 23.28 -33.08 -2.11
N LEU A 236 23.80 -32.35 -3.10
CA LEU A 236 25.11 -32.56 -3.66
C LEU A 236 26.21 -31.66 -3.07
N VAL A 237 25.89 -30.39 -2.79
CA VAL A 237 26.91 -29.36 -2.49
C VAL A 237 26.97 -29.04 -1.00
N ARG A 238 25.84 -28.90 -0.37
CA ARG A 238 25.72 -28.46 1.03
C ARG A 238 26.46 -29.33 2.03
N PRO A 239 26.46 -30.70 1.94
CA PRO A 239 27.20 -31.53 2.87
C PRO A 239 28.70 -31.22 2.87
N TRP A 240 29.27 -30.94 1.70
CA TRP A 240 30.67 -30.56 1.54
C TRP A 240 30.95 -29.15 2.07
N MET A 241 30.07 -28.21 1.77
CA MET A 241 30.21 -26.83 2.24
C MET A 241 30.26 -26.77 3.77
N ARG A 242 29.40 -27.52 4.45
CA ARG A 242 29.40 -27.61 5.93
C ARG A 242 30.63 -28.20 6.54
N GLN A 243 31.39 -29.04 5.81
CA GLN A 243 32.64 -29.60 6.29
C GLN A 243 33.81 -28.63 6.07
N ILE A 244 33.81 -27.86 5.00
CA ILE A 244 34.90 -26.98 4.60
C ILE A 244 34.81 -25.63 5.29
N VAL A 245 33.59 -25.05 5.40
CA VAL A 245 33.42 -23.71 5.93
C VAL A 245 33.37 -23.72 7.45
N SER A 246 34.41 -23.17 8.04
CA SER A 246 34.52 -22.91 9.49
C SER A 246 34.26 -21.41 9.77
N GLU A 247 34.02 -21.05 11.03
CA GLU A 247 33.80 -19.64 11.40
C GLU A 247 34.96 -18.70 10.99
N PRO A 248 36.26 -19.09 11.11
CA PRO A 248 37.34 -18.23 10.62
C PRO A 248 37.27 -17.98 9.10
N ILE A 249 36.91 -19.00 8.31
CA ILE A 249 36.75 -18.87 6.85
C ILE A 249 35.56 -17.94 6.54
N ALA A 250 34.42 -18.14 7.22
CA ALA A 250 33.26 -17.30 7.07
C ALA A 250 33.54 -15.82 7.44
N ASP A 251 34.29 -15.59 8.52
CA ASP A 251 34.70 -14.24 8.93
C ASP A 251 35.65 -13.62 7.90
N LEU A 252 36.58 -14.36 7.37
CA LEU A 252 37.47 -13.90 6.29
C LEU A 252 36.64 -13.53 5.04
N THR A 253 35.69 -14.36 4.65
CA THR A 253 34.79 -14.09 3.50
C THR A 253 33.99 -12.81 3.71
N ARG A 254 33.42 -12.61 4.90
CA ARG A 254 32.73 -11.39 5.27
C ARG A 254 33.63 -10.16 5.19
N ARG A 255 34.87 -10.25 5.73
CA ARG A 255 35.85 -9.15 5.67
C ARG A 255 36.30 -8.81 4.25
N LEU A 256 36.39 -9.80 3.38
CA LEU A 256 36.77 -9.62 1.98
C LEU A 256 35.62 -9.19 1.08
N HIS A 257 34.40 -9.03 1.62
CA HIS A 257 33.26 -8.55 0.84
C HIS A 257 33.55 -7.16 0.24
N PRO A 258 33.32 -6.94 -1.08
CA PRO A 258 33.68 -5.68 -1.76
C PRO A 258 33.13 -4.45 -1.06
N PHE A 259 31.90 -4.49 -0.59
CA PHE A 259 31.25 -3.40 0.14
C PHE A 259 32.03 -2.99 1.40
N ARG A 260 32.50 -3.96 2.19
CA ARG A 260 33.33 -3.69 3.38
C ARG A 260 34.73 -3.22 3.05
N GLN A 261 35.32 -3.78 1.98
CA GLN A 261 36.63 -3.34 1.50
C GLN A 261 36.60 -1.88 1.04
N GLN A 262 35.53 -1.45 0.37
CA GLN A 262 35.32 -0.05 0.01
C GLN A 262 35.23 0.86 1.24
N GLN A 263 34.52 0.43 2.28
CA GLN A 263 34.43 1.18 3.54
C GLN A 263 35.80 1.33 4.20
N VAL A 264 36.61 0.27 4.26
CA VAL A 264 37.98 0.33 4.82
C VAL A 264 38.87 1.24 3.96
N ALA A 265 38.80 1.13 2.65
CA ALA A 265 39.59 1.92 1.72
C ALA A 265 39.36 3.44 1.86
N LEU A 266 38.13 3.83 2.19
CA LEU A 266 37.72 5.24 2.36
C LEU A 266 37.69 5.69 3.82
N SER A 267 38.22 4.93 4.76
CA SER A 267 38.21 5.24 6.19
C SER A 267 39.59 5.63 6.74
N SER A 268 39.59 6.07 7.99
CA SER A 268 40.82 6.32 8.76
C SER A 268 41.68 5.08 9.01
N LEU A 269 41.14 3.88 8.73
CA LEU A 269 41.91 2.62 8.80
C LEU A 269 42.86 2.43 7.60
N ASN A 270 42.66 3.20 6.52
CA ASN A 270 43.55 3.17 5.36
C ASN A 270 44.78 4.06 5.62
N PRO A 271 45.97 3.44 5.79
CA PRO A 271 47.19 4.20 6.07
C PRO A 271 47.58 5.16 4.94
N ALA A 272 47.15 4.92 3.70
CA ALA A 272 47.43 5.81 2.58
C ALA A 272 46.70 7.18 2.72
N LEU A 273 45.68 7.28 3.56
CA LEU A 273 44.91 8.50 3.82
C LEU A 273 45.38 9.26 5.06
N TRP A 274 46.53 8.93 5.68
CA TRP A 274 47.05 9.55 6.91
C TRP A 274 47.15 11.10 6.84
N TRP A 275 47.42 11.63 5.66
CA TRP A 275 47.56 13.08 5.39
C TRP A 275 46.22 13.81 5.25
N LEU A 276 45.16 13.08 4.97
CA LEU A 276 43.84 13.66 4.61
C LEU A 276 43.22 14.47 5.74
N PRO A 277 43.20 14.05 7.03
CA PRO A 277 42.60 14.85 8.10
C PRO A 277 43.23 16.24 8.26
N GLY A 278 44.56 16.29 8.21
CA GLY A 278 45.29 17.57 8.32
C GLY A 278 45.06 18.50 7.13
N THR A 279 44.95 17.92 5.92
CA THR A 279 44.63 18.68 4.70
C THR A 279 43.18 19.18 4.72
N ALA A 280 42.23 18.31 5.09
CA ALA A 280 40.82 18.66 5.22
C ALA A 280 40.60 19.82 6.20
N GLU A 281 41.29 19.80 7.36
CA GLU A 281 41.21 20.88 8.35
C GLU A 281 41.76 22.18 7.80
N ARG A 282 42.86 22.14 7.07
CA ARG A 282 43.43 23.32 6.42
C ARG A 282 42.52 23.92 5.38
N VAL A 283 41.92 23.06 4.51
CA VAL A 283 40.92 23.48 3.52
C VAL A 283 39.72 24.12 4.19
N ARG A 284 39.20 23.48 5.24
CA ARG A 284 38.03 23.94 5.97
C ARG A 284 38.24 25.36 6.56
N ARG A 285 39.43 25.67 7.06
CA ARG A 285 39.78 27.00 7.60
C ARG A 285 39.95 28.08 6.54
N SER A 286 40.37 27.71 5.33
CA SER A 286 40.67 28.66 4.24
C SER A 286 39.59 28.70 3.14
N ARG A 287 38.56 27.89 3.26
CA ARG A 287 37.53 27.79 2.24
C ARG A 287 36.71 29.08 2.13
N ARG A 288 36.44 29.47 0.89
CA ARG A 288 35.58 30.60 0.56
C ARG A 288 34.52 30.14 -0.43
N PRO A 289 33.25 30.61 -0.33
CA PRO A 289 32.23 30.32 -1.32
C PRO A 289 32.66 30.86 -2.66
N ALA A 290 32.40 30.08 -3.73
CA ALA A 290 32.57 30.57 -5.08
C ALA A 290 31.46 31.57 -5.43
N ALA A 291 31.75 32.49 -6.35
CA ALA A 291 30.74 33.41 -6.87
C ALA A 291 29.62 32.59 -7.58
N ALA A 292 28.37 33.03 -7.43
CA ALA A 292 27.21 32.31 -7.98
C ALA A 292 27.22 32.26 -9.51
N ASP A 293 27.86 33.22 -10.16
CA ASP A 293 28.03 33.37 -11.61
C ASP A 293 29.33 32.76 -12.15
N ASN A 294 30.05 31.99 -11.33
CA ASN A 294 31.33 31.40 -11.74
C ASN A 294 31.11 30.33 -12.82
N PRO A 295 31.65 30.53 -14.04
CA PRO A 295 31.44 29.59 -15.15
C PRO A 295 32.04 28.21 -14.90
N LEU A 296 33.01 28.07 -14.00
CA LEU A 296 33.57 26.78 -13.63
C LEU A 296 32.58 25.93 -12.83
N ILE A 297 31.66 26.55 -12.08
CA ILE A 297 30.60 25.83 -11.40
C ILE A 297 29.60 25.26 -12.42
N ALA A 298 29.17 26.06 -13.40
CA ALA A 298 28.31 25.60 -14.48
C ALA A 298 28.94 24.45 -15.26
N TRP A 299 30.26 24.56 -15.55
CA TRP A 299 30.99 23.47 -16.21
C TRP A 299 31.10 22.21 -15.35
N GLN A 300 31.32 22.37 -14.05
CA GLN A 300 31.35 21.28 -13.08
C GLN A 300 29.99 20.54 -13.02
N ASP A 301 28.88 21.30 -12.90
CA ASP A 301 27.54 20.75 -12.86
C ASP A 301 27.18 20.02 -14.17
N TRP A 302 27.55 20.60 -15.33
CA TRP A 302 27.38 19.96 -16.62
C TRP A 302 28.18 18.65 -16.72
N THR A 303 29.43 18.65 -16.26
CA THR A 303 30.26 17.44 -16.25
C THR A 303 29.67 16.38 -15.33
N ALA A 304 29.16 16.77 -14.17
CA ALA A 304 28.51 15.87 -13.23
C ALA A 304 27.26 15.21 -13.84
N SER A 305 26.42 16.02 -14.50
CA SER A 305 25.24 15.51 -15.22
C SER A 305 25.60 14.56 -16.36
N LEU A 306 26.74 14.78 -17.04
CA LEU A 306 27.21 13.87 -18.09
C LEU A 306 27.60 12.50 -17.51
N PHE A 307 28.32 12.45 -16.38
CA PHE A 307 28.64 11.18 -15.70
C PHE A 307 27.38 10.47 -15.21
N GLU A 308 26.43 11.19 -14.65
CA GLU A 308 25.14 10.65 -14.24
C GLU A 308 24.41 10.01 -15.41
N ALA A 309 24.26 10.73 -16.51
CA ALA A 309 23.62 10.22 -17.74
C ALA A 309 24.31 8.99 -18.33
N GLN A 310 25.66 8.90 -18.26
CA GLN A 310 26.40 7.73 -18.70
C GLN A 310 26.12 6.50 -17.82
N LEU A 311 26.05 6.69 -16.50
CA LEU A 311 25.75 5.61 -15.56
C LEU A 311 24.29 5.16 -15.66
N ASP A 312 23.36 6.07 -15.92
CA ASP A 312 21.97 5.75 -16.23
C ASP A 312 21.86 4.95 -17.53
N THR A 313 22.55 5.38 -18.59
CA THR A 313 22.62 4.64 -19.85
C THR A 313 23.17 3.22 -19.65
N TYR A 314 24.23 3.08 -18.84
CA TYR A 314 24.76 1.76 -18.48
C TYR A 314 23.69 0.90 -17.78
N ARG A 315 22.97 1.47 -16.81
CA ARG A 315 21.87 0.78 -16.11
C ARG A 315 20.82 0.31 -17.11
N ASP A 316 20.33 1.20 -17.96
CA ASP A 316 19.24 0.93 -18.89
C ASP A 316 19.63 -0.18 -19.89
N ILE A 317 20.86 -0.15 -20.42
CA ILE A 317 21.38 -1.21 -21.30
C ILE A 317 21.50 -2.55 -20.54
N ARG A 318 22.04 -2.53 -19.33
CA ARG A 318 22.18 -3.74 -18.51
C ARG A 318 20.81 -4.37 -18.23
N ASP A 319 19.84 -3.55 -17.82
CA ASP A 319 18.51 -4.01 -17.44
C ASP A 319 17.76 -4.55 -18.67
N ALA A 320 17.83 -3.87 -19.80
CA ALA A 320 17.27 -4.37 -21.06
C ALA A 320 17.93 -5.70 -21.53
N MET A 321 19.25 -5.83 -21.34
CA MET A 321 19.94 -7.10 -21.66
C MET A 321 19.52 -8.24 -20.71
N GLN A 322 19.33 -7.96 -19.42
CA GLN A 322 18.87 -8.95 -18.45
C GLN A 322 17.43 -9.40 -18.76
N GLU A 323 16.55 -8.46 -19.06
CA GLU A 323 15.18 -8.73 -19.45
C GLU A 323 15.11 -9.57 -20.73
N MET A 324 15.86 -9.18 -21.77
CA MET A 324 15.96 -9.95 -23.02
C MET A 324 16.47 -11.38 -22.75
N ALA A 325 17.50 -11.53 -21.93
CA ALA A 325 18.02 -12.84 -21.56
C ALA A 325 17.00 -13.69 -20.79
N PHE A 326 16.25 -13.06 -19.88
CA PHE A 326 15.18 -13.69 -19.12
C PHE A 326 14.09 -14.23 -20.05
N HIS A 327 13.53 -13.40 -20.91
CA HIS A 327 12.50 -13.79 -21.88
C HIS A 327 12.99 -14.82 -22.90
N ALA A 328 14.23 -14.69 -23.38
CA ALA A 328 14.80 -15.67 -24.30
C ALA A 328 14.93 -17.06 -23.65
N PHE A 329 15.32 -17.13 -22.38
CA PHE A 329 15.50 -18.38 -21.67
C PHE A 329 14.18 -18.96 -21.13
N TYR A 330 13.49 -18.18 -20.29
CA TYR A 330 12.27 -18.67 -19.63
C TYR A 330 11.05 -18.61 -20.53
N GLY A 331 10.92 -17.61 -21.40
CA GLY A 331 9.86 -17.53 -22.42
C GLY A 331 9.97 -18.67 -23.45
N GLY A 332 11.18 -18.94 -23.95
CA GLY A 332 11.44 -20.10 -24.80
C GLY A 332 11.12 -21.42 -24.12
N LEU A 333 11.47 -21.59 -22.86
CA LEU A 333 11.18 -22.78 -22.07
C LEU A 333 9.68 -22.91 -21.78
N SER A 334 8.97 -21.82 -21.52
CA SER A 334 7.53 -21.80 -21.27
C SER A 334 6.74 -22.27 -22.48
N THR A 335 7.12 -21.87 -23.68
CA THR A 335 6.51 -22.30 -24.94
C THR A 335 6.73 -23.81 -25.18
N LEU A 336 7.94 -24.31 -24.91
CA LEU A 336 8.29 -25.72 -25.07
C LEU A 336 7.58 -26.64 -24.07
N THR A 337 7.38 -26.17 -22.84
CA THR A 337 6.76 -26.96 -21.77
C THR A 337 5.24 -26.83 -21.73
N GLY A 338 4.64 -26.04 -22.62
CA GLY A 338 3.21 -25.74 -22.60
C GLY A 338 2.78 -25.03 -21.32
N GLY A 339 3.64 -24.18 -20.78
CA GLY A 339 3.46 -23.49 -19.50
C GLY A 339 2.11 -22.77 -19.47
N LYS A 340 1.21 -23.25 -18.60
CA LYS A 340 -0.02 -22.52 -18.28
C LYS A 340 0.31 -21.60 -17.11
N ARG A 341 -0.16 -20.36 -17.19
CA ARG A 341 -0.22 -19.48 -16.03
C ARG A 341 -0.89 -20.23 -14.88
N PRO A 342 -0.33 -20.22 -13.67
CA PRO A 342 -1.06 -20.72 -12.50
C PRO A 342 -2.44 -20.07 -12.46
N ALA A 343 -3.52 -20.87 -12.24
CA ALA A 343 -4.86 -20.32 -12.12
C ALA A 343 -4.87 -19.30 -10.98
N SER A 344 -5.01 -18.04 -11.31
CA SER A 344 -5.07 -16.96 -10.35
C SER A 344 -6.44 -16.91 -9.67
N LEU A 345 -6.53 -16.21 -8.54
CA LEU A 345 -7.84 -15.95 -7.91
C LEU A 345 -8.74 -15.14 -8.86
N GLU A 346 -8.16 -14.30 -9.72
CA GLU A 346 -8.88 -13.53 -10.73
C GLU A 346 -9.62 -14.40 -11.73
N ASP A 347 -9.05 -15.53 -12.16
CA ASP A 347 -9.72 -16.45 -13.07
C ASP A 347 -11.01 -17.03 -12.46
N ARG A 348 -11.10 -17.01 -11.13
CA ARG A 348 -12.27 -17.46 -10.36
C ARG A 348 -13.23 -16.32 -10.00
N ALA A 349 -12.78 -15.07 -10.11
CA ALA A 349 -13.56 -13.90 -9.74
C ALA A 349 -14.97 -13.87 -10.37
N PRO A 350 -15.16 -14.08 -11.68
CA PRO A 350 -16.49 -13.98 -12.28
C PRO A 350 -17.49 -15.02 -11.75
N ALA A 351 -17.01 -16.22 -11.37
CA ALA A 351 -17.88 -17.24 -10.80
C ALA A 351 -18.22 -16.92 -9.33
N TRP A 352 -17.23 -16.45 -8.59
CA TRP A 352 -17.38 -16.06 -7.19
C TRP A 352 -18.30 -14.84 -7.07
N ASP A 353 -18.11 -13.82 -7.90
CA ASP A 353 -18.93 -12.60 -7.92
C ASP A 353 -20.40 -12.93 -8.23
N ARG A 354 -20.67 -13.77 -9.24
CA ARG A 354 -22.03 -14.22 -9.53
C ARG A 354 -22.67 -14.94 -8.34
N THR A 355 -21.90 -15.80 -7.65
CA THR A 355 -22.41 -16.53 -6.49
C THR A 355 -22.70 -15.58 -5.32
N LEU A 356 -21.84 -14.61 -5.06
CA LEU A 356 -22.06 -13.62 -4.02
C LEU A 356 -23.21 -12.69 -4.38
N ALA A 357 -23.25 -12.15 -5.60
CA ALA A 357 -24.33 -11.31 -6.07
C ALA A 357 -25.68 -12.02 -5.92
N ALA A 358 -25.80 -13.27 -6.35
CA ALA A 358 -27.02 -14.06 -6.18
C ALA A 358 -27.46 -14.21 -4.70
N ARG A 359 -26.51 -14.35 -3.78
CA ARG A 359 -26.82 -14.38 -2.33
C ARG A 359 -27.28 -13.02 -1.79
N LEU A 360 -26.74 -11.94 -2.33
CA LEU A 360 -27.12 -10.59 -1.94
C LEU A 360 -28.52 -10.22 -2.45
N GLU A 361 -28.98 -10.82 -3.54
CA GLU A 361 -30.30 -10.55 -4.12
C GLU A 361 -31.44 -10.77 -3.11
N ASP A 362 -31.33 -11.83 -2.29
CA ASP A 362 -32.33 -12.14 -1.24
C ASP A 362 -32.40 -11.06 -0.14
N ALA A 363 -31.39 -10.22 0.00
CA ALA A 363 -31.34 -9.15 0.98
C ALA A 363 -31.90 -7.81 0.46
N LEU A 364 -32.08 -7.67 -0.85
CA LEU A 364 -32.56 -6.43 -1.48
C LEU A 364 -33.90 -5.92 -0.91
N PRO A 365 -34.94 -6.78 -0.69
CA PRO A 365 -36.22 -6.30 -0.18
C PRO A 365 -36.28 -6.19 1.36
N ARG A 366 -35.17 -6.47 2.05
CA ARG A 366 -35.15 -6.51 3.53
C ARG A 366 -34.59 -5.21 4.10
N GLY A 367 -35.23 -4.73 5.18
CA GLY A 367 -34.82 -3.56 5.93
C GLY A 367 -35.96 -2.57 6.14
N GLY A 368 -35.63 -1.38 6.60
CA GLY A 368 -36.53 -0.27 6.84
C GLY A 368 -35.99 1.05 6.28
N SER A 369 -36.46 2.15 6.84
CA SER A 369 -36.11 3.50 6.37
C SER A 369 -34.62 3.83 6.57
N LEU A 370 -33.95 3.24 7.56
CA LEU A 370 -32.51 3.42 7.77
C LEU A 370 -31.70 2.77 6.63
N GLU A 371 -32.03 1.53 6.28
CA GLU A 371 -31.45 0.82 5.14
C GLU A 371 -31.77 1.55 3.83
N GLY A 372 -32.98 2.07 3.68
CA GLY A 372 -33.42 2.89 2.55
C GLY A 372 -32.59 4.17 2.42
N LEU A 373 -32.39 4.89 3.51
CA LEU A 373 -31.55 6.09 3.56
C LEU A 373 -30.10 5.78 3.14
N ALA A 374 -29.50 4.78 3.75
CA ALA A 374 -28.14 4.36 3.41
C ALA A 374 -28.02 3.97 1.93
N ARG A 375 -28.99 3.21 1.40
CA ARG A 375 -29.05 2.80 -0.01
C ARG A 375 -29.14 3.99 -0.95
N ILE A 376 -29.96 4.99 -0.64
CA ILE A 376 -30.07 6.21 -1.44
C ILE A 376 -28.72 6.95 -1.47
N LEU A 377 -28.04 7.09 -0.34
CA LEU A 377 -26.75 7.76 -0.27
C LEU A 377 -25.70 7.04 -1.17
N PHE A 378 -25.67 5.71 -1.16
CA PHE A 378 -24.77 4.96 -2.04
C PHE A 378 -25.17 5.03 -3.51
N LEU A 379 -26.46 4.99 -3.84
CA LEU A 379 -26.93 5.17 -5.22
C LEU A 379 -26.56 6.55 -5.79
N LEU A 380 -26.58 7.59 -4.97
CA LEU A 380 -26.12 8.92 -5.35
C LEU A 380 -24.59 8.99 -5.45
N GLY A 381 -23.86 8.25 -4.62
CA GLY A 381 -22.40 8.19 -4.64
C GLY A 381 -21.80 7.39 -5.78
N GLN A 382 -22.59 6.57 -6.52
CA GLN A 382 -22.09 5.74 -7.62
C GLN A 382 -21.55 6.53 -8.82
N GLY A 383 -21.74 7.84 -8.87
CA GLY A 383 -21.29 8.69 -9.96
C GLY A 383 -19.76 8.80 -10.15
N GLY A 384 -18.94 8.06 -9.37
CA GLY A 384 -17.50 7.96 -9.55
C GLY A 384 -16.77 9.29 -9.45
N GLY A 385 -17.14 10.13 -8.50
CA GLY A 385 -16.56 11.46 -8.35
C GLY A 385 -15.36 11.51 -7.41
N LYS A 386 -14.65 12.61 -7.49
CA LYS A 386 -13.68 13.04 -6.48
C LYS A 386 -14.45 13.46 -5.23
N ILE A 387 -14.04 12.95 -4.08
CA ILE A 387 -14.63 13.36 -2.80
C ILE A 387 -13.54 13.98 -1.92
N GLY A 388 -13.67 15.26 -1.61
CA GLY A 388 -12.75 15.99 -0.77
C GLY A 388 -12.77 15.47 0.67
N LYS A 389 -11.61 15.50 1.32
CA LYS A 389 -11.44 15.12 2.73
C LYS A 389 -12.46 15.85 3.64
N GLU A 390 -12.56 17.16 3.49
CA GLU A 390 -13.46 18.00 4.28
C GLU A 390 -14.92 17.59 4.11
N ARG A 391 -15.28 17.16 2.90
CA ARG A 391 -16.64 16.69 2.58
C ARG A 391 -16.97 15.39 3.27
N ILE A 392 -16.03 14.43 3.31
CA ILE A 392 -16.20 13.16 4.03
C ILE A 392 -16.43 13.44 5.52
N GLU A 393 -15.58 14.27 6.12
CA GLU A 393 -15.70 14.62 7.53
C GLU A 393 -17.00 15.39 7.84
N GLN A 394 -17.43 16.28 6.94
CA GLN A 394 -18.69 17.00 7.07
C GLN A 394 -19.87 16.03 7.03
N LEU A 395 -19.93 15.13 6.05
CA LEU A 395 -20.99 14.12 5.94
C LEU A 395 -21.05 13.23 7.19
N ALA A 396 -19.90 12.82 7.71
CA ALA A 396 -19.84 12.03 8.92
C ALA A 396 -20.34 12.77 10.16
N ARG A 397 -19.97 14.07 10.31
CA ARG A 397 -20.50 14.91 11.41
C ARG A 397 -21.99 15.11 11.31
N GLN A 398 -22.49 15.42 10.11
CA GLN A 398 -23.94 15.62 9.87
C GLN A 398 -24.72 14.33 10.09
N GLY A 399 -24.22 13.20 9.55
CA GLY A 399 -24.85 11.90 9.74
C GLY A 399 -24.88 11.47 11.21
N ARG A 400 -23.79 11.70 11.96
CA ARG A 400 -23.74 11.43 13.41
C ARG A 400 -24.77 12.28 14.17
N ALA A 401 -24.82 13.58 13.93
CA ALA A 401 -25.78 14.47 14.58
C ALA A 401 -27.24 14.09 14.24
N LEU A 402 -27.49 13.61 13.02
CA LEU A 402 -28.81 13.14 12.60
C LEU A 402 -29.24 11.87 13.32
N LEU A 403 -28.28 10.95 13.57
CA LEU A 403 -28.57 9.62 14.13
C LEU A 403 -28.45 9.57 15.68
N GLU A 404 -27.82 10.58 16.29
CA GLU A 404 -27.65 10.66 17.76
C GLU A 404 -28.95 10.48 18.56
N PRO A 405 -30.10 11.08 18.16
CA PRO A 405 -31.35 10.94 18.90
C PRO A 405 -31.93 9.52 18.93
N TYR A 406 -31.43 8.61 18.06
CA TYR A 406 -32.00 7.26 17.91
C TYR A 406 -31.28 6.18 18.70
N ASP A 407 -30.20 6.53 19.40
CA ASP A 407 -29.39 5.62 20.24
C ASP A 407 -29.08 4.27 19.56
N LEU A 408 -28.65 4.34 18.28
CA LEU A 408 -28.37 3.17 17.47
C LEU A 408 -27.05 2.52 17.89
N ASP A 409 -27.03 1.19 17.98
CA ASP A 409 -25.79 0.44 18.19
C ASP A 409 -24.80 0.72 17.03
N PRO A 410 -23.60 1.26 17.31
CA PRO A 410 -22.63 1.62 16.27
C PRO A 410 -22.18 0.43 15.42
N ILE A 411 -22.19 -0.80 15.98
CA ILE A 411 -21.81 -2.02 15.24
C ILE A 411 -22.91 -2.38 14.26
N ALA A 412 -24.16 -2.40 14.71
CA ALA A 412 -25.32 -2.69 13.84
C ALA A 412 -25.47 -1.65 12.73
N LEU A 413 -25.26 -0.37 13.05
CA LEU A 413 -25.26 0.70 12.04
C LEU A 413 -24.18 0.50 10.98
N ARG A 414 -22.96 0.18 11.40
CA ARG A 414 -21.85 -0.08 10.48
C ARG A 414 -22.15 -1.26 9.56
N ASP A 415 -22.70 -2.33 10.11
CA ASP A 415 -23.02 -3.55 9.35
C ASP A 415 -24.17 -3.28 8.37
N THR A 416 -25.17 -2.50 8.75
CA THR A 416 -26.24 -2.01 7.87
C THR A 416 -25.66 -1.20 6.71
N VAL A 417 -24.82 -0.21 6.99
CA VAL A 417 -24.19 0.65 5.98
C VAL A 417 -23.36 -0.18 4.99
N ARG A 418 -22.56 -1.12 5.49
CA ARG A 418 -21.74 -2.02 4.66
C ARG A 418 -22.60 -2.91 3.77
N LEU A 419 -23.68 -3.46 4.29
CA LEU A 419 -24.58 -4.28 3.50
C LEU A 419 -25.23 -3.47 2.37
N GLN A 420 -25.67 -2.24 2.64
CA GLN A 420 -26.27 -1.39 1.62
C GLN A 420 -25.26 -0.97 0.54
N ASP A 421 -23.99 -0.69 0.90
CA ASP A 421 -22.92 -0.47 -0.09
C ASP A 421 -22.75 -1.67 -1.02
N LEU A 422 -22.70 -2.89 -0.45
CA LEU A 422 -22.57 -4.12 -1.23
C LEU A 422 -23.76 -4.36 -2.15
N LEU A 423 -24.98 -4.15 -1.68
CA LEU A 423 -26.20 -4.31 -2.45
C LEU A 423 -26.25 -3.35 -3.63
N VAL A 424 -25.92 -2.09 -3.39
CA VAL A 424 -25.88 -1.07 -4.43
C VAL A 424 -24.77 -1.32 -5.44
N PHE A 425 -23.60 -1.81 -4.97
CA PHE A 425 -22.49 -2.15 -5.86
C PHE A 425 -22.81 -3.36 -6.75
N ALA A 426 -23.36 -4.43 -6.16
CA ALA A 426 -23.68 -5.68 -6.89
C ALA A 426 -24.93 -5.56 -7.78
N HIS A 427 -25.95 -4.83 -7.32
CA HIS A 427 -27.27 -4.76 -7.92
C HIS A 427 -27.81 -3.31 -7.94
N PRO A 428 -27.21 -2.38 -8.70
CA PRO A 428 -27.57 -0.97 -8.63
C PRO A 428 -29.02 -0.68 -9.03
N GLU A 429 -29.50 -1.32 -10.09
CA GLU A 429 -30.86 -1.08 -10.60
C GLU A 429 -31.94 -1.76 -9.74
N GLU A 430 -31.67 -2.95 -9.24
CA GLU A 430 -32.54 -3.68 -8.31
C GLU A 430 -32.59 -2.97 -6.95
N SER A 431 -31.47 -2.45 -6.50
CA SER A 431 -31.39 -1.63 -5.28
C SER A 431 -32.27 -0.40 -5.36
N LEU A 432 -32.31 0.25 -6.51
CA LEU A 432 -33.22 1.37 -6.77
C LEU A 432 -34.69 0.95 -6.76
N LYS A 433 -35.03 -0.12 -7.49
CA LYS A 433 -36.42 -0.61 -7.64
C LYS A 433 -37.03 -1.10 -6.32
N THR A 434 -36.19 -1.60 -5.40
CA THR A 434 -36.66 -2.14 -4.11
C THR A 434 -36.80 -1.09 -3.02
N LEU A 435 -36.39 0.16 -3.23
CA LEU A 435 -36.54 1.25 -2.25
C LEU A 435 -37.99 1.43 -1.71
N PRO A 436 -39.05 1.36 -2.53
CA PRO A 436 -40.41 1.47 -2.02
C PRO A 436 -40.82 0.37 -1.05
N LEU A 437 -40.12 -0.76 -1.05
CA LEU A 437 -40.36 -1.87 -0.11
C LEU A 437 -39.70 -1.61 1.25
N LEU A 438 -38.61 -0.82 1.28
CA LEU A 438 -37.89 -0.51 2.51
C LEU A 438 -38.49 0.71 3.21
N ILE A 439 -38.93 1.70 2.44
CA ILE A 439 -39.36 2.98 2.98
C ILE A 439 -40.91 3.06 2.92
N PRO A 440 -41.59 3.00 4.07
CA PRO A 440 -43.02 3.19 4.17
C PRO A 440 -43.46 4.52 3.53
N ASP A 441 -44.68 4.56 2.97
CA ASP A 441 -45.13 5.70 2.21
C ASP A 441 -45.11 7.01 3.01
N GLU A 442 -45.48 6.95 4.29
CA GLU A 442 -45.46 8.05 5.25
C GLU A 442 -44.06 8.62 5.54
N GLU A 443 -43.01 7.83 5.39
CA GLU A 443 -41.64 8.24 5.71
C GLU A 443 -40.82 8.67 4.49
N ARG A 444 -41.30 8.41 3.26
CA ARG A 444 -40.58 8.70 2.02
C ARG A 444 -40.15 10.14 1.87
N GLN A 445 -41.06 11.08 2.17
CA GLN A 445 -40.74 12.50 2.07
C GLN A 445 -39.65 12.90 3.07
N LEU A 446 -39.77 12.45 4.29
CA LEU A 446 -38.80 12.72 5.34
C LEU A 446 -37.40 12.19 5.02
N VAL A 447 -37.30 10.96 4.45
CA VAL A 447 -36.03 10.37 4.00
C VAL A 447 -35.41 11.22 2.88
N LEU A 448 -36.20 11.64 1.89
CA LEU A 448 -35.73 12.50 0.80
C LEU A 448 -35.27 13.88 1.28
N ASP A 449 -36.01 14.51 2.20
CA ASP A 449 -35.63 15.80 2.80
C ASP A 449 -34.34 15.68 3.59
N THR A 450 -34.15 14.56 4.30
CA THR A 450 -32.92 14.23 5.01
C THR A 450 -31.71 14.10 4.05
N VAL A 451 -31.89 13.41 2.93
CA VAL A 451 -30.85 13.29 1.90
C VAL A 451 -30.51 14.66 1.31
N ALA A 452 -31.51 15.49 1.02
CA ALA A 452 -31.31 16.84 0.50
C ALA A 452 -30.56 17.75 1.47
N GLN A 453 -30.75 17.57 2.79
CA GLN A 453 -29.99 18.28 3.82
C GLN A 453 -28.52 17.79 3.90
N LEU A 454 -28.31 16.48 3.73
CA LEU A 454 -26.95 15.89 3.74
C LEU A 454 -26.16 16.24 2.48
N ILE A 455 -26.83 16.40 1.35
CA ILE A 455 -26.20 16.64 0.03
C ILE A 455 -26.82 17.91 -0.61
N PRO A 456 -26.36 19.10 -0.20
CA PRO A 456 -26.86 20.38 -0.76
C PRO A 456 -26.64 20.50 -2.27
N GLU A 457 -25.65 19.79 -2.82
CA GLU A 457 -25.32 19.75 -4.25
C GLU A 457 -26.48 19.23 -5.13
N LEU A 458 -27.45 18.55 -4.54
CA LEU A 458 -28.67 18.11 -5.22
C LEU A 458 -29.56 19.29 -5.70
N GLN A 459 -29.34 20.48 -5.15
CA GLN A 459 -30.04 21.69 -5.54
C GLN A 459 -29.38 22.40 -6.75
N ASP A 460 -28.14 22.03 -7.08
CA ASP A 460 -27.43 22.53 -8.27
C ASP A 460 -27.83 21.70 -9.50
N GLY A 461 -28.71 22.27 -10.32
CA GLY A 461 -29.25 21.57 -11.50
C GLY A 461 -28.23 21.14 -12.56
N THR A 462 -26.98 21.59 -12.46
CA THR A 462 -25.89 21.25 -13.38
C THR A 462 -25.10 20.00 -12.93
N ASN A 463 -25.24 19.59 -11.68
CA ASN A 463 -24.50 18.44 -11.12
C ASN A 463 -25.03 17.10 -11.67
N PRO A 464 -24.18 16.20 -12.16
CA PRO A 464 -24.59 14.88 -12.68
C PRO A 464 -25.43 14.04 -11.70
N ILE A 465 -25.22 14.20 -10.40
CA ILE A 465 -25.97 13.50 -9.35
C ILE A 465 -27.48 13.81 -9.38
N VAL A 466 -27.85 14.96 -9.91
CA VAL A 466 -29.27 15.42 -9.98
C VAL A 466 -30.10 14.51 -10.90
N ALA A 467 -29.51 13.90 -11.91
CA ALA A 467 -30.25 12.97 -12.76
C ALA A 467 -30.72 11.74 -11.96
N ARG A 468 -29.83 11.17 -11.13
CA ARG A 468 -30.16 10.03 -10.24
C ARG A 468 -31.11 10.46 -9.12
N TRP A 469 -30.98 11.70 -8.63
CA TRP A 469 -31.90 12.28 -7.67
C TRP A 469 -33.34 12.38 -8.20
N LYS A 470 -33.51 12.84 -9.43
CA LYS A 470 -34.84 12.88 -10.10
C LYS A 470 -35.43 11.49 -10.28
N GLU A 471 -34.60 10.50 -10.55
CA GLU A 471 -35.01 9.10 -10.67
C GLU A 471 -35.49 8.54 -9.33
N LEU A 472 -34.78 8.81 -8.22
CA LEU A 472 -35.17 8.45 -6.87
C LEU A 472 -36.56 9.02 -6.49
N HIS A 473 -36.79 10.29 -6.77
CA HIS A 473 -38.12 10.91 -6.56
C HIS A 473 -39.23 10.20 -7.33
N ARG A 474 -38.96 9.82 -8.58
CA ARG A 474 -39.92 9.08 -9.42
C ARG A 474 -40.19 7.68 -8.84
N VAL A 475 -39.17 6.93 -8.44
CA VAL A 475 -39.33 5.58 -7.88
C VAL A 475 -40.09 5.63 -6.55
N LEU A 476 -39.81 6.60 -5.70
CA LEU A 476 -40.50 6.79 -4.43
C LEU A 476 -41.86 7.50 -4.57
N GLN A 477 -42.27 7.88 -5.79
CA GLN A 477 -43.55 8.55 -6.10
C GLN A 477 -43.75 9.86 -5.33
N ARG A 478 -42.69 10.67 -5.21
CA ARG A 478 -42.71 11.99 -4.56
C ARG A 478 -42.30 13.07 -5.55
N PRO A 479 -42.95 14.25 -5.47
CA PRO A 479 -42.56 15.40 -6.28
C PRO A 479 -41.16 15.87 -5.92
N LEU A 480 -40.46 16.49 -6.88
CA LEU A 480 -39.20 17.18 -6.62
C LEU A 480 -39.48 18.39 -5.71
N PRO A 481 -38.60 18.73 -4.76
CA PRO A 481 -38.76 19.95 -3.96
C PRO A 481 -38.78 21.18 -4.89
N GLU A 482 -39.71 22.09 -4.65
CA GLU A 482 -39.66 23.41 -5.25
C GLU A 482 -38.48 24.19 -4.68
N ALA A 483 -37.86 25.07 -5.48
CA ALA A 483 -36.69 25.84 -5.05
C ALA A 483 -37.00 26.55 -3.70
N PRO A 484 -36.04 26.54 -2.73
CA PRO A 484 -36.33 26.87 -1.33
C PRO A 484 -36.83 28.31 -1.17
N THR A 485 -38.09 28.45 -0.73
CA THR A 485 -38.53 29.64 -0.02
C THR A 485 -38.10 29.48 1.44
N ALA A 486 -37.37 30.46 1.95
CA ALA A 486 -36.77 30.45 3.27
C ALA A 486 -37.77 30.13 4.39
N SER A 487 -37.30 29.31 5.36
CA SER A 487 -37.86 29.13 6.70
C SER A 487 -38.91 28.02 6.90
N GLU A 488 -38.38 26.83 7.30
CA GLU A 488 -39.06 26.06 8.36
C GLU A 488 -38.05 25.12 9.03
N ALA A 489 -38.14 24.97 10.36
CA ALA A 489 -37.23 24.14 11.16
C ALA A 489 -37.47 22.64 10.88
N PRO A 490 -36.41 21.78 10.93
CA PRO A 490 -36.53 20.39 10.54
C PRO A 490 -37.40 19.57 11.52
N THR A 491 -38.31 18.81 10.96
CA THR A 491 -39.09 17.77 11.65
C THR A 491 -38.22 16.55 11.87
N GLN A 492 -38.23 15.98 13.06
CA GLN A 492 -37.39 14.81 13.40
C GLN A 492 -37.96 13.50 12.80
N LEU A 493 -37.07 12.65 12.32
CA LEU A 493 -37.37 11.30 11.83
C LEU A 493 -37.85 10.38 12.97
N SER A 494 -38.98 9.72 12.82
CA SER A 494 -39.40 8.60 13.68
C SER A 494 -38.94 7.32 12.99
N LEU A 495 -37.75 6.82 13.35
CA LEU A 495 -37.31 5.51 12.89
C LEU A 495 -37.82 4.42 13.83
N PRO A 496 -38.39 3.31 13.33
CA PRO A 496 -38.72 2.15 14.15
C PRO A 496 -37.44 1.50 14.67
N ALA A 497 -37.51 0.92 15.87
CA ALA A 497 -36.39 0.18 16.44
C ALA A 497 -35.92 -0.92 15.47
N PRO A 498 -34.59 -1.16 15.36
CA PRO A 498 -34.06 -2.17 14.48
C PRO A 498 -34.67 -3.53 14.76
N GLN A 499 -35.24 -4.16 13.74
CA GLN A 499 -35.70 -5.55 13.84
C GLN A 499 -34.47 -6.43 14.08
N GLN A 500 -34.46 -7.13 15.19
CA GLN A 500 -33.40 -8.08 15.53
C GLN A 500 -33.25 -9.09 14.38
N SER A 501 -32.09 -9.12 13.75
CA SER A 501 -31.71 -10.17 12.80
C SER A 501 -31.83 -11.53 13.50
N PRO A 502 -32.33 -12.59 12.83
CA PRO A 502 -32.40 -13.91 13.41
C PRO A 502 -30.99 -14.35 13.82
N SER A 503 -30.82 -14.59 15.12
CA SER A 503 -29.60 -15.09 15.72
C SER A 503 -29.13 -16.36 15.02
N THR A 504 -27.89 -16.34 14.53
CA THR A 504 -27.17 -17.54 14.08
C THR A 504 -27.13 -18.54 15.23
N PRO A 505 -27.47 -19.83 15.04
CA PRO A 505 -27.42 -20.80 16.13
C PRO A 505 -25.98 -20.93 16.64
N THR A 506 -25.78 -20.53 17.86
CA THR A 506 -24.55 -20.72 18.63
C THR A 506 -24.37 -22.23 18.86
N ALA A 507 -23.31 -22.80 18.33
CA ALA A 507 -22.89 -24.15 18.63
C ALA A 507 -22.60 -24.25 20.15
N GLU A 508 -23.38 -25.04 20.85
CA GLU A 508 -23.17 -25.38 22.26
C GLU A 508 -21.76 -25.94 22.47
N ARG A 509 -20.94 -25.17 23.15
CA ARG A 509 -19.70 -25.67 23.74
C ARG A 509 -20.01 -26.26 25.10
N THR A 510 -19.96 -27.57 25.21
CA THR A 510 -19.95 -28.32 26.46
C THR A 510 -18.75 -27.90 27.31
N PRO A 511 -18.94 -27.60 28.61
CA PRO A 511 -17.82 -27.26 29.47
C PRO A 511 -17.07 -28.51 29.90
N GLN A 512 -15.79 -28.61 29.51
CA GLN A 512 -14.86 -29.58 30.11
C GLN A 512 -14.32 -29.03 31.41
N SER A 513 -14.47 -29.81 32.46
CA SER A 513 -13.97 -29.58 33.81
C SER A 513 -12.44 -29.49 33.90
N PRO A 514 -11.88 -28.67 34.78
CA PRO A 514 -10.44 -28.58 34.95
C PRO A 514 -9.90 -29.75 35.82
N GLY A 515 -9.04 -30.54 35.18
CA GLY A 515 -8.23 -31.53 35.89
C GLY A 515 -7.12 -30.85 36.71
N LYS A 516 -7.11 -31.15 37.99
CA LYS A 516 -6.04 -30.84 38.93
C LYS A 516 -4.75 -31.56 38.54
N THR A 517 -3.63 -30.86 38.45
CA THR A 517 -2.31 -31.44 38.72
C THR A 517 -1.42 -30.49 39.49
N ARG A 518 -0.70 -31.11 40.39
CA ARG A 518 0.08 -30.62 41.52
C ARG A 518 1.42 -29.98 41.13
N HIS A 519 1.78 -28.99 41.95
CA HIS A 519 3.10 -28.65 42.50
C HIS A 519 4.38 -29.20 41.90
N GLY A 520 5.28 -28.26 41.65
CA GLY A 520 6.72 -28.44 41.62
C GLY A 520 7.39 -27.08 41.52
N GLY A 521 7.81 -26.55 42.67
CA GLY A 521 8.53 -25.29 42.77
C GLY A 521 10.01 -25.47 42.44
N ALA A 522 10.66 -24.41 42.02
CA ALA A 522 12.06 -24.08 42.32
C ALA A 522 12.29 -22.61 42.03
N GLU A 523 12.84 -21.99 43.01
CA GLU A 523 13.40 -20.64 43.09
C GLU A 523 14.63 -20.46 42.13
N ALA A 524 14.89 -19.25 41.80
CA ALA A 524 16.10 -18.48 42.07
C ALA A 524 16.45 -17.56 40.90
N ASP A 525 16.44 -16.31 41.21
CA ASP A 525 17.55 -15.34 41.22
C ASP A 525 18.27 -15.03 39.89
N GLY A 526 18.18 -13.75 39.54
CA GLY A 526 19.36 -12.90 39.69
C GLY A 526 19.91 -12.28 38.42
N LEU A 527 19.94 -10.96 38.48
CA LEU A 527 20.96 -10.03 37.93
C LEU A 527 20.86 -9.53 36.49
N ALA A 528 20.54 -8.30 36.45
CA ALA A 528 21.01 -7.15 35.70
C ALA A 528 22.45 -7.23 35.11
N GLN A 529 22.54 -6.93 33.83
CA GLN A 529 23.41 -5.86 33.26
C GLN A 529 23.05 -5.62 31.82
#